data_cfc0442cfb930401d7e5ab0519752e8f
#
_entry.id   cfc0442cfb930401d7e5ab0519752e8f
#
_cell.length_a   1.000
_cell.length_b   1.000
_cell.length_c   1.000
_cell.angle_alpha   90.00
_cell.angle_beta   90.00
_cell.angle_gamma   90.00
#
_symmetry.space_group_name_H-M   'P 1'
#
loop_
_entity.id
_entity.type
_entity.pdbx_description
1 polymer ?
#
loop_
_entity_poly.entity_id
_entity_poly.type
_entity_poly.pdbx_seq_one_letter_code
_entity_poly.pdbx_strand_id
1 'polypeptide(L)'
;QEAERLLDEAGWKTGADGIREKDGKKAGFTMLYSAGDSVRQALSEDTANQLAAFGIHVTVEGVGWDTAYDRAQSEPLMWGWGAHTPMELYNIYHTRPGGKYAQYSPYSNGAVDAYMDEALACTDLEASYELWKKAQWDGGTGITQEGDLPWIWLVNIDHLYWVKDGLQVAEQKLHPHGHGWSIINNVYQWTWE
;
A
#
# COMPACT_ATOMS: atom_id res chain seq x y z
N GLN A 1 -3.59 -22.28 -3.63
CA GLN A 1 -3.83 -22.93 -4.95
C GLN A 1 -3.53 -21.99 -6.12
N GLU A 2 -4.19 -20.80 -6.23
CA GLU A 2 -3.97 -19.89 -7.36
C GLU A 2 -2.55 -19.32 -7.38
N ALA A 3 -2.03 -18.86 -6.26
CA ALA A 3 -0.66 -18.36 -6.16
C ALA A 3 0.38 -19.42 -6.53
N GLU A 4 0.17 -20.66 -6.11
CA GLU A 4 1.07 -21.79 -6.49
C GLU A 4 1.03 -22.05 -7.98
N ARG A 5 -0.18 -22.08 -8.58
CA ARG A 5 -0.35 -22.25 -10.01
C ARG A 5 0.39 -21.17 -10.79
N LEU A 6 0.22 -19.89 -10.40
CA LEU A 6 0.90 -18.77 -11.05
C LEU A 6 2.42 -18.84 -10.91
N LEU A 7 2.94 -19.22 -9.75
CA LEU A 7 4.37 -19.41 -9.55
C LEU A 7 4.92 -20.55 -10.41
N ASP A 8 4.18 -21.67 -10.49
CA ASP A 8 4.57 -22.80 -11.33
C ASP A 8 4.56 -22.48 -12.82
N GLU A 9 3.54 -21.76 -13.28
CA GLU A 9 3.44 -21.29 -14.68
C GLU A 9 4.53 -20.28 -15.03
N ALA A 10 4.88 -19.41 -14.07
CA ALA A 10 5.99 -18.48 -14.21
C ALA A 10 7.37 -19.17 -14.17
N GLY A 11 7.43 -20.49 -13.92
CA GLY A 11 8.66 -21.29 -13.94
C GLY A 11 9.39 -21.36 -12.59
N TRP A 12 8.80 -20.87 -11.52
CA TRP A 12 9.34 -21.01 -10.17
C TRP A 12 9.06 -22.41 -9.62
N LYS A 13 10.09 -23.24 -9.41
CA LYS A 13 9.98 -24.62 -8.93
C LYS A 13 10.50 -24.77 -7.51
N THR A 14 9.83 -25.57 -6.71
CA THR A 14 10.26 -25.83 -5.31
C THR A 14 11.59 -26.56 -5.29
N GLY A 15 12.60 -25.97 -4.65
CA GLY A 15 13.91 -26.55 -4.42
C GLY A 15 13.92 -27.57 -3.30
N ALA A 16 15.07 -28.23 -3.09
CA ALA A 16 15.25 -29.26 -2.07
C ALA A 16 15.09 -28.73 -0.64
N ASP A 17 15.31 -27.45 -0.43
CA ASP A 17 15.15 -26.73 0.84
C ASP A 17 13.75 -26.11 1.04
N GLY A 18 12.82 -26.40 0.13
CA GLY A 18 11.46 -25.87 0.16
C GLY A 18 11.32 -24.46 -0.41
N ILE A 19 12.43 -23.80 -0.75
CA ILE A 19 12.39 -22.46 -1.37
C ILE A 19 12.27 -22.64 -2.88
N ARG A 20 11.41 -21.87 -3.51
CA ARG A 20 11.26 -21.88 -4.98
C ARG A 20 12.51 -21.29 -5.64
N GLU A 21 12.83 -21.81 -6.80
CA GLU A 21 13.95 -21.32 -7.59
C GLU A 21 13.59 -21.27 -9.09
N LYS A 22 14.22 -20.33 -9.78
CA LYS A 22 14.12 -20.15 -11.23
C LYS A 22 15.45 -19.62 -11.76
N ASP A 23 15.97 -20.20 -12.83
CA ASP A 23 17.22 -19.79 -13.49
C ASP A 23 18.40 -19.64 -12.51
N GLY A 24 18.50 -20.56 -11.53
CA GLY A 24 19.53 -20.57 -10.50
C GLY A 24 19.37 -19.51 -9.39
N LYS A 25 18.24 -18.80 -9.37
CA LYS A 25 17.93 -17.81 -8.33
C LYS A 25 16.84 -18.34 -7.42
N LYS A 26 17.04 -18.24 -6.11
CA LYS A 26 16.01 -18.53 -5.11
C LYS A 26 15.00 -17.41 -5.00
N ALA A 27 13.74 -17.78 -4.79
CA ALA A 27 12.68 -16.84 -4.53
C ALA A 27 12.84 -16.24 -3.13
N GLY A 28 13.25 -14.99 -3.06
CA GLY A 28 13.41 -14.30 -1.79
C GLY A 28 13.78 -12.83 -1.97
N PHE A 29 13.47 -12.06 -0.93
CA PHE A 29 13.77 -10.62 -0.88
C PHE A 29 13.80 -10.14 0.56
N THR A 30 14.30 -8.92 0.78
CA THR A 30 14.18 -8.22 2.05
C THR A 30 12.97 -7.30 2.01
N MET A 31 12.11 -7.38 3.03
CA MET A 31 10.99 -6.47 3.25
C MET A 31 11.32 -5.52 4.38
N LEU A 32 11.27 -4.23 4.10
CA LEU A 32 11.58 -3.17 5.07
C LEU A 32 10.31 -2.71 5.79
N TYR A 33 10.48 -2.28 7.04
CA TYR A 33 9.45 -1.52 7.76
C TYR A 33 10.09 -0.42 8.61
N SER A 34 9.32 0.60 9.00
CA SER A 34 9.81 1.67 9.88
C SER A 34 10.09 1.12 11.28
N ALA A 35 11.35 1.14 11.70
CA ALA A 35 11.75 0.70 13.05
C ALA A 35 10.97 1.45 14.14
N GLY A 36 10.44 0.71 15.12
CA GLY A 36 9.59 1.25 16.18
C GLY A 36 8.08 1.27 15.86
N ASP A 37 7.67 0.95 14.64
CA ASP A 37 6.26 0.76 14.27
C ASP A 37 5.86 -0.71 14.43
N SER A 38 5.25 -1.03 15.57
CA SER A 38 4.87 -2.41 15.91
C SER A 38 3.78 -2.98 15.00
N VAL A 39 2.92 -2.13 14.42
CA VAL A 39 1.87 -2.58 13.49
C VAL A 39 2.50 -2.99 12.16
N ARG A 40 3.37 -2.16 11.61
CA ARG A 40 4.09 -2.48 10.37
C ARG A 40 5.03 -3.68 10.56
N GLN A 41 5.66 -3.80 11.71
CA GLN A 41 6.44 -4.99 12.05
C GLN A 41 5.59 -6.25 11.98
N ALA A 42 4.46 -6.28 12.70
CA ALA A 42 3.58 -7.44 12.74
C ALA A 42 3.03 -7.80 11.34
N LEU A 43 2.62 -6.80 10.55
CA LEU A 43 2.17 -7.02 9.17
C LEU A 43 3.29 -7.58 8.27
N SER A 44 4.53 -7.11 8.43
CA SER A 44 5.67 -7.60 7.66
C SER A 44 6.01 -9.05 8.02
N GLU A 45 6.01 -9.37 9.32
CA GLU A 45 6.28 -10.72 9.82
C GLU A 45 5.17 -11.71 9.37
N ASP A 46 3.90 -11.31 9.46
CA ASP A 46 2.79 -12.15 8.99
C ASP A 46 2.85 -12.36 7.47
N THR A 47 3.13 -11.32 6.70
CA THR A 47 3.31 -11.42 5.24
C THR A 47 4.47 -12.36 4.91
N ALA A 48 5.60 -12.26 5.60
CA ALA A 48 6.74 -13.14 5.40
C ALA A 48 6.39 -14.61 5.70
N ASN A 49 5.65 -14.87 6.79
CA ASN A 49 5.19 -16.21 7.15
C ASN A 49 4.22 -16.79 6.10
N GLN A 50 3.31 -15.99 5.59
CA GLN A 50 2.39 -16.43 4.53
C GLN A 50 3.15 -16.73 3.23
N LEU A 51 4.11 -15.89 2.83
CA LEU A 51 4.92 -16.11 1.64
C LEU A 51 5.83 -17.34 1.76
N ALA A 52 6.33 -17.63 2.97
CA ALA A 52 7.11 -18.84 3.22
C ALA A 52 6.33 -20.13 2.93
N ALA A 53 5.00 -20.13 3.15
CA ALA A 53 4.14 -21.27 2.80
C ALA A 53 4.10 -21.54 1.30
N PHE A 54 4.43 -20.55 0.46
CA PHE A 54 4.55 -20.69 -1.00
C PHE A 54 6.00 -20.89 -1.47
N GLY A 55 6.94 -21.08 -0.56
CA GLY A 55 8.36 -21.26 -0.88
C GLY A 55 9.08 -19.97 -1.24
N ILE A 56 8.61 -18.82 -0.77
CA ILE A 56 9.27 -17.51 -0.93
C ILE A 56 9.88 -17.09 0.40
N HIS A 57 11.20 -16.90 0.44
CA HIS A 57 11.91 -16.48 1.64
C HIS A 57 11.93 -14.96 1.76
N VAL A 58 11.37 -14.42 2.85
CA VAL A 58 11.37 -12.98 3.11
C VAL A 58 12.14 -12.69 4.39
N THR A 59 13.17 -11.86 4.28
CA THR A 59 13.85 -11.27 5.43
C THR A 59 13.16 -9.98 5.84
N VAL A 60 12.67 -9.90 7.06
CA VAL A 60 12.02 -8.69 7.58
C VAL A 60 13.02 -7.82 8.32
N GLU A 61 13.12 -6.55 7.95
CA GLU A 61 14.12 -5.64 8.52
C GLU A 61 13.50 -4.30 8.92
N GLY A 62 13.63 -3.94 10.21
CA GLY A 62 13.23 -2.63 10.74
C GLY A 62 14.34 -1.60 10.54
N VAL A 63 14.05 -0.51 9.84
CA VAL A 63 15.02 0.54 9.50
C VAL A 63 14.49 1.94 9.81
N GLY A 64 15.40 2.90 9.95
CA GLY A 64 15.03 4.32 10.01
C GLY A 64 14.55 4.83 8.66
N TRP A 65 13.81 5.93 8.66
CA TRP A 65 13.19 6.49 7.44
C TRP A 65 14.20 6.84 6.35
N ASP A 66 15.35 7.40 6.68
CA ASP A 66 16.37 7.74 5.68
C ASP A 66 16.84 6.48 4.93
N THR A 67 17.14 5.41 5.68
CA THR A 67 17.51 4.11 5.10
C THR A 67 16.36 3.50 4.29
N ALA A 68 15.11 3.63 4.78
CA ALA A 68 13.94 3.13 4.06
C ALA A 68 13.80 3.80 2.70
N TYR A 69 13.97 5.12 2.63
CA TYR A 69 13.89 5.86 1.37
C TYR A 69 15.00 5.49 0.39
N ASP A 70 16.21 5.33 0.87
CA ASP A 70 17.35 4.96 0.02
C ASP A 70 17.18 3.57 -0.59
N ARG A 71 16.57 2.64 0.15
CA ARG A 71 16.41 1.23 -0.26
C ARG A 71 15.08 0.92 -0.94
N ALA A 72 14.06 1.75 -0.81
CA ALA A 72 12.71 1.50 -1.35
C ALA A 72 12.66 1.41 -2.89
N GLN A 73 13.70 1.83 -3.59
CA GLN A 73 13.82 1.66 -5.05
C GLN A 73 14.14 0.21 -5.48
N SER A 74 14.59 -0.62 -4.57
CA SER A 74 15.02 -2.00 -4.85
C SER A 74 14.44 -3.04 -3.91
N GLU A 75 13.91 -2.63 -2.76
CA GLU A 75 13.37 -3.50 -1.72
C GLU A 75 11.96 -3.05 -1.32
N PRO A 76 11.01 -3.98 -1.20
CA PRO A 76 9.67 -3.65 -0.74
C PRO A 76 9.68 -3.00 0.65
N LEU A 77 8.91 -1.94 0.79
CA LEU A 77 8.73 -1.23 2.05
C LEU A 77 7.27 -1.40 2.53
N MET A 78 7.09 -1.92 3.74
CA MET A 78 5.78 -1.96 4.39
C MET A 78 5.39 -0.53 4.78
N TRP A 79 4.42 -0.01 4.06
CA TRP A 79 3.96 1.37 4.18
C TRP A 79 2.49 1.44 4.58
N GLY A 80 1.96 2.61 4.77
CA GLY A 80 0.54 2.85 4.97
C GLY A 80 0.16 4.19 4.37
N TRP A 81 -1.00 4.24 3.78
CA TRP A 81 -1.53 5.46 3.17
C TRP A 81 -3.03 5.59 3.43
N GLY A 82 -3.49 6.82 3.52
CA GLY A 82 -4.91 7.15 3.56
C GLY A 82 -5.21 8.23 2.53
N ALA A 83 -6.37 8.13 1.87
CA ALA A 83 -6.76 9.03 0.81
C ALA A 83 -7.96 9.89 1.24
N HIS A 84 -7.88 11.20 1.02
CA HIS A 84 -8.98 12.13 1.21
C HIS A 84 -9.66 12.50 -0.11
N THR A 85 -8.93 12.41 -1.21
CA THR A 85 -9.38 12.76 -2.55
C THR A 85 -8.67 11.91 -3.59
N PRO A 86 -9.20 11.81 -4.84
CA PRO A 86 -8.49 11.15 -5.94
C PRO A 86 -7.09 11.72 -6.24
N MET A 87 -6.80 12.95 -5.81
CA MET A 87 -5.48 13.56 -5.92
C MET A 87 -4.38 12.72 -5.27
N GLU A 88 -4.71 11.86 -4.32
CA GLU A 88 -3.75 10.94 -3.71
C GLU A 88 -3.23 9.89 -4.69
N LEU A 89 -4.03 9.50 -5.70
CA LEU A 89 -3.54 8.64 -6.78
C LEU A 89 -2.41 9.34 -7.55
N TYR A 90 -2.58 10.61 -7.87
CA TYR A 90 -1.54 11.41 -8.48
C TYR A 90 -0.27 11.48 -7.61
N ASN A 91 -0.43 11.74 -6.34
CA ASN A 91 0.68 11.86 -5.41
C ASN A 91 1.51 10.57 -5.28
N ILE A 92 0.85 9.41 -5.34
CA ILE A 92 1.50 8.10 -5.15
C ILE A 92 2.05 7.54 -6.44
N TYR A 93 1.30 7.64 -7.55
CA TYR A 93 1.57 6.84 -8.75
C TYR A 93 2.08 7.63 -9.95
N HIS A 94 1.86 8.96 -10.01
CA HIS A 94 2.30 9.75 -11.15
C HIS A 94 3.84 9.79 -11.25
N THR A 95 4.36 9.55 -12.46
CA THR A 95 5.79 9.67 -12.76
C THR A 95 6.22 11.13 -12.71
N ARG A 96 6.76 11.56 -11.56
CA ARG A 96 7.26 12.94 -11.41
C ARG A 96 8.74 12.94 -11.09
N PRO A 97 9.60 13.56 -11.93
CA PRO A 97 10.99 13.77 -11.57
C PRO A 97 11.09 14.57 -10.26
N GLY A 98 11.67 14.00 -9.22
CA GLY A 98 11.89 14.67 -7.94
C GLY A 98 10.67 14.86 -7.05
N GLY A 99 9.54 14.17 -7.31
CA GLY A 99 8.39 14.18 -6.41
C GLY A 99 8.69 13.41 -5.13
N LYS A 100 8.17 13.89 -4.00
CA LYS A 100 8.39 13.27 -2.67
C LYS A 100 8.02 11.79 -2.64
N TYR A 101 7.00 11.40 -3.38
CA TYR A 101 6.47 10.03 -3.41
C TYR A 101 7.08 9.16 -4.52
N ALA A 102 7.71 9.74 -5.53
CA ALA A 102 8.51 9.01 -6.50
C ALA A 102 9.72 8.29 -5.86
N GLN A 103 10.07 8.65 -4.63
CA GLN A 103 11.14 8.01 -3.88
C GLN A 103 10.79 6.60 -3.37
N TYR A 104 9.50 6.25 -3.31
CA TYR A 104 9.06 4.96 -2.75
C TYR A 104 8.78 3.88 -3.79
N SER A 105 8.78 4.24 -5.06
CA SER A 105 8.53 3.28 -6.14
C SER A 105 9.17 3.76 -7.43
N PRO A 106 9.90 2.90 -8.15
CA PRO A 106 10.42 3.21 -9.47
C PRO A 106 9.34 3.14 -10.56
N TYR A 107 8.06 3.20 -10.18
CA TYR A 107 6.95 3.12 -11.11
C TYR A 107 6.90 4.29 -12.09
N SER A 108 6.63 3.97 -13.33
CA SER A 108 6.42 4.95 -14.40
C SER A 108 5.54 4.37 -15.49
N ASN A 109 4.43 5.04 -15.79
CA ASN A 109 3.52 4.66 -16.87
C ASN A 109 2.90 5.93 -17.48
N GLY A 110 3.33 6.27 -18.69
CA GLY A 110 2.89 7.51 -19.35
C GLY A 110 1.40 7.55 -19.71
N ALA A 111 0.74 6.40 -19.89
CA ALA A 111 -0.72 6.37 -20.12
C ALA A 111 -1.48 6.69 -18.83
N VAL A 112 -1.03 6.12 -17.71
CA VAL A 112 -1.58 6.41 -16.38
C VAL A 112 -1.37 7.88 -16.01
N ASP A 113 -0.17 8.42 -16.26
CA ASP A 113 0.15 9.82 -16.04
C ASP A 113 -0.79 10.75 -16.84
N ALA A 114 -1.02 10.43 -18.12
CA ALA A 114 -1.90 11.21 -18.98
C ALA A 114 -3.34 11.27 -18.46
N TYR A 115 -3.90 10.14 -17.99
CA TYR A 115 -5.22 10.12 -17.38
C TYR A 115 -5.28 10.98 -16.11
N MET A 116 -4.25 10.93 -15.28
CA MET A 116 -4.17 11.72 -14.06
C MET A 116 -4.04 13.23 -14.35
N ASP A 117 -3.21 13.60 -15.31
CA ASP A 117 -3.03 14.99 -15.74
C ASP A 117 -4.34 15.57 -16.32
N GLU A 118 -5.02 14.79 -17.17
CA GLU A 118 -6.29 15.17 -17.74
C GLU A 118 -7.39 15.30 -16.66
N ALA A 119 -7.41 14.39 -15.68
CA ALA A 119 -8.33 14.45 -14.56
C ALA A 119 -8.13 15.72 -13.71
N LEU A 120 -6.87 16.12 -13.47
CA LEU A 120 -6.56 17.36 -12.75
C LEU A 120 -6.92 18.62 -13.56
N ALA A 121 -6.89 18.56 -14.86
CA ALA A 121 -7.26 19.66 -15.73
C ALA A 121 -8.79 19.81 -15.92
N CYS A 122 -9.59 18.80 -15.54
CA CYS A 122 -11.02 18.84 -15.63
C CYS A 122 -11.61 19.92 -14.74
N THR A 123 -12.55 20.69 -15.29
CA THR A 123 -13.38 21.66 -14.53
C THR A 123 -14.68 21.05 -14.01
N ASP A 124 -15.05 19.89 -14.54
CA ASP A 124 -16.20 19.09 -14.10
C ASP A 124 -15.73 17.90 -13.27
N LEU A 125 -16.25 17.79 -12.04
CA LEU A 125 -15.82 16.79 -11.08
C LEU A 125 -16.20 15.36 -11.51
N GLU A 126 -17.41 15.18 -12.03
CA GLU A 126 -17.89 13.85 -12.46
C GLU A 126 -17.10 13.34 -13.68
N ALA A 127 -16.81 14.24 -14.62
CA ALA A 127 -15.94 13.90 -15.76
C ALA A 127 -14.54 13.49 -15.29
N SER A 128 -14.00 14.14 -14.27
CA SER A 128 -12.69 13.77 -13.70
C SER A 128 -12.68 12.36 -13.11
N TYR A 129 -13.79 11.91 -12.51
CA TYR A 129 -13.85 10.56 -11.91
C TYR A 129 -13.69 9.46 -12.96
N GLU A 130 -14.18 9.65 -14.16
CA GLU A 130 -13.99 8.66 -15.25
C GLU A 130 -12.51 8.54 -15.65
N LEU A 131 -11.76 9.63 -15.60
CA LEU A 131 -10.33 9.64 -15.86
C LEU A 131 -9.54 8.99 -14.73
N TRP A 132 -9.89 9.27 -13.46
CA TRP A 132 -9.32 8.57 -12.31
C TRP A 132 -9.57 7.07 -12.32
N LYS A 133 -10.74 6.61 -12.80
CA LYS A 133 -11.04 5.20 -13.00
C LYS A 133 -10.16 4.59 -14.10
N LYS A 134 -9.98 5.29 -15.22
CA LYS A 134 -9.07 4.84 -16.30
C LYS A 134 -7.61 4.75 -15.85
N ALA A 135 -7.15 5.69 -15.03
CA ALA A 135 -5.82 5.59 -14.43
C ALA A 135 -5.66 4.34 -13.56
N GLN A 136 -6.73 3.89 -12.90
CA GLN A 136 -6.72 2.63 -12.16
C GLN A 136 -6.73 1.43 -13.11
N TRP A 137 -7.62 1.41 -14.09
CA TRP A 137 -7.68 0.37 -15.11
C TRP A 137 -8.53 0.82 -16.31
N ASP A 138 -7.97 0.84 -17.52
CA ASP A 138 -8.66 1.22 -18.75
C ASP A 138 -9.05 0.04 -19.66
N GLY A 139 -8.74 -1.18 -19.24
CA GLY A 139 -8.91 -2.43 -20.00
C GLY A 139 -7.63 -2.94 -20.65
N GLY A 140 -6.53 -2.21 -20.57
CA GLY A 140 -5.23 -2.55 -21.13
C GLY A 140 -4.05 -2.15 -20.28
N THR A 141 -4.17 -1.04 -19.53
CA THR A 141 -3.14 -0.55 -18.60
C THR A 141 -3.76 0.11 -17.37
N GLY A 142 -3.02 0.21 -16.29
CA GLY A 142 -3.47 0.83 -15.04
C GLY A 142 -2.67 0.35 -13.83
N ILE A 143 -3.01 0.91 -12.67
CA ILE A 143 -2.30 0.66 -11.41
C ILE A 143 -2.89 -0.49 -10.56
N THR A 144 -3.99 -1.11 -11.00
CA THR A 144 -4.61 -2.22 -10.27
C THR A 144 -3.92 -3.55 -10.53
N GLN A 145 -4.43 -4.62 -9.92
CA GLN A 145 -3.90 -5.98 -10.07
C GLN A 145 -3.99 -6.55 -11.49
N GLU A 146 -4.89 -6.02 -12.31
CA GLU A 146 -5.01 -6.37 -13.73
C GLU A 146 -3.92 -5.71 -14.59
N GLY A 147 -3.30 -4.66 -14.07
CA GLY A 147 -2.25 -3.86 -14.71
C GLY A 147 -0.89 -4.02 -14.04
N ASP A 148 -0.28 -2.88 -13.70
CA ASP A 148 1.12 -2.80 -13.26
C ASP A 148 1.34 -3.16 -11.78
N LEU A 149 0.31 -3.02 -10.95
CA LEU A 149 0.33 -3.29 -9.50
C LEU A 149 1.58 -2.73 -8.78
N PRO A 150 1.89 -1.45 -8.88
CA PRO A 150 3.10 -0.89 -8.25
C PRO A 150 3.04 -0.88 -6.72
N TRP A 151 1.84 -0.92 -6.15
CA TRP A 151 1.58 -1.05 -4.71
C TRP A 151 0.60 -2.19 -4.46
N ILE A 152 0.91 -3.03 -3.47
CA ILE A 152 0.04 -4.12 -3.03
C ILE A 152 -0.68 -3.67 -1.75
N TRP A 153 -1.98 -3.44 -1.84
CA TRP A 153 -2.83 -3.08 -0.71
C TRP A 153 -3.20 -4.35 0.05
N LEU A 154 -2.72 -4.47 1.29
CA LEU A 154 -2.89 -5.67 2.11
C LEU A 154 -4.16 -5.60 2.97
N VAL A 155 -4.27 -4.55 3.76
CA VAL A 155 -5.35 -4.39 4.76
C VAL A 155 -5.73 -2.94 4.95
N ASN A 156 -6.97 -2.71 5.38
CA ASN A 156 -7.38 -1.46 6.03
C ASN A 156 -7.28 -1.67 7.54
N ILE A 157 -6.59 -0.77 8.24
CA ILE A 157 -6.38 -0.85 9.67
C ILE A 157 -7.45 -0.01 10.37
N ASP A 158 -8.21 -0.65 11.26
CA ASP A 158 -9.16 0.04 12.12
C ASP A 158 -8.43 0.70 13.29
N HIS A 159 -8.88 1.89 13.68
CA HIS A 159 -8.44 2.55 14.89
C HIS A 159 -9.31 2.11 16.06
N LEU A 160 -8.69 1.51 17.08
CA LEU A 160 -9.38 1.03 18.27
C LEU A 160 -9.21 2.02 19.41
N TYR A 161 -10.31 2.31 20.08
CA TYR A 161 -10.35 3.23 21.21
C TYR A 161 -11.01 2.56 22.42
N TRP A 162 -10.43 2.77 23.59
CA TRP A 162 -11.02 2.38 24.86
C TRP A 162 -11.59 3.62 25.52
N VAL A 163 -12.87 3.59 25.81
CA VAL A 163 -13.62 4.69 26.40
C VAL A 163 -14.01 4.31 27.82
N LYS A 164 -13.86 5.24 28.76
CA LYS A 164 -14.27 5.01 30.16
C LYS A 164 -15.78 4.85 30.25
N ASP A 165 -16.23 3.93 31.10
CA ASP A 165 -17.66 3.73 31.35
C ASP A 165 -18.33 5.03 31.79
N GLY A 166 -19.52 5.30 31.25
CA GLY A 166 -20.27 6.53 31.48
C GLY A 166 -19.88 7.70 30.54
N LEU A 167 -18.79 7.61 29.77
CA LEU A 167 -18.48 8.61 28.76
C LEU A 167 -19.21 8.27 27.46
N GLN A 168 -20.11 9.15 27.05
CA GLN A 168 -20.80 9.07 25.77
C GLN A 168 -20.01 9.86 24.72
N VAL A 169 -19.36 9.13 23.81
CA VAL A 169 -18.64 9.69 22.68
C VAL A 169 -19.65 10.03 21.58
N ALA A 170 -19.59 11.24 21.05
CA ALA A 170 -20.47 11.63 19.95
C ALA A 170 -20.25 10.78 18.70
N GLU A 171 -21.24 10.74 17.81
CA GLU A 171 -21.18 9.98 16.55
C GLU A 171 -19.91 10.33 15.77
N GLN A 172 -19.15 9.30 15.43
CA GLN A 172 -17.91 9.44 14.67
C GLN A 172 -18.21 9.38 13.17
N LYS A 173 -17.60 10.28 12.41
CA LYS A 173 -17.64 10.24 10.95
C LYS A 173 -16.44 9.46 10.43
N LEU A 174 -16.60 8.83 9.26
CA LEU A 174 -15.51 8.20 8.56
C LEU A 174 -14.38 9.21 8.32
N HIS A 175 -13.16 8.85 8.75
CA HIS A 175 -11.98 9.65 8.53
C HIS A 175 -10.95 8.81 7.75
N PRO A 176 -10.78 9.04 6.46
CA PRO A 176 -9.96 8.17 5.59
C PRO A 176 -8.51 8.04 6.01
N HIS A 177 -7.95 9.07 6.64
CA HIS A 177 -6.55 9.07 7.04
C HIS A 177 -6.29 8.63 8.49
N GLY A 178 -7.30 8.70 9.35
CA GLY A 178 -7.38 8.04 10.66
C GLY A 178 -6.18 8.14 11.61
N HIS A 179 -5.53 9.28 11.76
CA HIS A 179 -4.39 9.43 12.68
C HIS A 179 -4.79 9.56 14.17
N GLY A 180 -5.84 8.91 14.60
CA GLY A 180 -6.23 8.83 16.00
C GLY A 180 -6.94 10.07 16.55
N TRP A 181 -6.71 11.25 16.01
CA TRP A 181 -7.36 12.47 16.43
C TRP A 181 -8.82 12.58 15.96
N SER A 182 -9.25 11.75 15.05
CA SER A 182 -10.63 11.70 14.56
C SER A 182 -11.65 11.50 15.68
N ILE A 183 -11.32 10.72 16.72
CA ILE A 183 -12.24 10.51 17.85
C ILE A 183 -12.47 11.79 18.67
N ILE A 184 -11.46 12.64 18.81
CA ILE A 184 -11.58 13.90 19.58
C ILE A 184 -12.08 15.08 18.76
N ASN A 185 -12.34 14.88 17.48
CA ASN A 185 -12.77 15.91 16.53
C ASN A 185 -14.05 16.65 16.98
N ASN A 186 -14.91 15.94 17.72
CA ASN A 186 -16.18 16.42 18.24
C ASN A 186 -16.27 16.31 19.78
N VAL A 187 -15.14 16.40 20.46
CA VAL A 187 -15.07 16.28 21.93
C VAL A 187 -16.03 17.23 22.67
N TYR A 188 -16.35 18.37 22.07
CA TYR A 188 -17.32 19.33 22.59
C TYR A 188 -18.78 18.81 22.63
N GLN A 189 -19.05 17.69 21.98
CA GLN A 189 -20.35 17.00 21.98
C GLN A 189 -20.38 15.79 22.94
N TRP A 190 -19.26 15.47 23.59
CA TRP A 190 -19.21 14.34 24.52
C TRP A 190 -19.92 14.66 25.81
N THR A 191 -20.55 13.68 26.41
CA THR A 191 -21.29 13.83 27.67
C THR A 191 -20.95 12.71 28.65
N TRP A 192 -21.22 12.94 29.92
CA TRP A 192 -21.17 11.91 30.95
C TRP A 192 -22.58 11.54 31.40
N GLU A 193 -22.84 10.24 31.56
CA GLU A 193 -24.02 9.72 32.24
C GLU A 193 -23.77 9.57 33.73
#